data_362b08dfea820ed86fb3198697410d34
#
_entry.id   362b08dfea820ed86fb3198697410d34
#
_cell.length_a   1.000
_cell.length_b   1.000
_cell.length_c   1.000
_cell.angle_alpha   90.00
_cell.angle_beta   90.00
_cell.angle_gamma   90.00
#
_symmetry.space_group_name_H-M   'P 1'
#
loop_
_entity.id
_entity.type
_entity.pdbx_description
1 polymer ?
#
loop_
_entity_poly.entity_id
_entity_poly.type
_entity_poly.pdbx_seq_one_letter_code
_entity_poly.pdbx_strand_id
1 'polypeptide(L)'
;IGDWLLGMNATRLYTLKYGQNRQVLSIGRVQTPTLALIVNRQKEIDSFEPEPYWVLSTIYRDTLFTATKGKFTTKEEGEQAFATIADKPFEVTNVSKKNGNEAPPRLFDLTSLQVECNRKFSYSAEMTLNLIQSLYERKLTTYPRVDTQFLSDDIYPKCAGILTGMRGYEQYIQPLAGKKLPKSKRVFDTSKVTDHHAIIPTGVPASALSDMERNVYDLIARRFIAVFYPDCKFSTTTVLGKVEDVEFKVSGKEILEPGWRTIYAQQQTSTPQPNNPQPSSSEDDDKRDEERTLPTFVKGESGPHTPTLTEKWTTPPKYYTEATLLRAMETAGKFVDDETLRAALKENGIGRPSSRAGIIETLFKRHYIRRERKNLIATATGIELIDIIHEELLKSCELTGIWEKKLRDIEHKKYEAADFINELKQQVTEIVYDVLRDNSNRRVTITTDEDLKKAKKKKTAAPKKAAAKSAATSSTASTKNAAASPQPATSEPSADDSIIGTTCPVCGKGTIIKGKTAYGCSNWKNGCTYRVAFK
;
A
#
# COMPACT_ATOMS: atom_id res chain seq x y z
N ILE A 1 23.10 18.56 16.60
CA ILE A 1 23.21 20.05 16.55
C ILE A 1 22.54 20.56 15.26
N GLY A 2 22.89 20.09 14.06
CA GLY A 2 22.37 20.59 12.79
C GLY A 2 20.84 20.58 12.69
N ASP A 3 20.19 19.45 12.93
CA ASP A 3 18.73 19.33 12.90
C ASP A 3 18.05 20.26 13.92
N TRP A 4 18.69 20.51 15.06
CA TRP A 4 18.17 21.44 16.06
C TRP A 4 18.28 22.90 15.60
N LEU A 5 19.43 23.31 15.04
CA LEU A 5 19.64 24.68 14.54
C LEU A 5 18.65 25.00 13.41
N LEU A 6 18.55 24.14 12.40
CA LEU A 6 17.64 24.32 11.30
C LEU A 6 16.17 24.31 11.77
N GLY A 7 15.79 23.26 12.51
CA GLY A 7 14.41 23.05 12.93
C GLY A 7 13.89 24.15 13.86
N MET A 8 14.68 24.60 14.83
CA MET A 8 14.27 25.66 15.76
C MET A 8 14.12 26.99 15.07
N ASN A 9 15.11 27.40 14.28
CA ASN A 9 15.06 28.69 13.59
C ASN A 9 13.96 28.74 12.54
N ALA A 10 13.89 27.75 11.65
CA ALA A 10 12.86 27.68 10.62
C ALA A 10 11.45 27.59 11.22
N THR A 11 11.22 26.70 12.20
CA THR A 11 9.91 26.56 12.85
C THR A 11 9.44 27.86 13.47
N ARG A 12 10.30 28.56 14.24
CA ARG A 12 9.93 29.85 14.87
C ARG A 12 9.64 30.90 13.81
N LEU A 13 10.49 31.02 12.81
CA LEU A 13 10.37 32.01 11.73
C LEU A 13 9.07 31.84 10.97
N TYR A 14 8.81 30.65 10.43
CA TYR A 14 7.59 30.35 9.67
C TYR A 14 6.33 30.48 10.54
N THR A 15 6.39 30.06 11.82
CA THR A 15 5.29 30.22 12.76
C THR A 15 4.94 31.71 12.99
N LEU A 16 5.94 32.57 13.21
CA LEU A 16 5.72 34.00 13.47
C LEU A 16 5.26 34.74 12.21
N LYS A 17 5.83 34.40 11.04
CA LYS A 17 5.54 35.07 9.78
C LYS A 17 4.19 34.65 9.18
N TYR A 18 3.90 33.35 9.14
CA TYR A 18 2.76 32.78 8.41
C TYR A 18 1.72 32.08 9.29
N GLY A 19 2.04 31.84 10.57
CA GLY A 19 1.13 31.18 11.50
C GLY A 19 -0.01 32.08 11.98
N GLN A 20 -1.11 31.45 12.41
CA GLN A 20 -2.27 32.11 13.03
C GLN A 20 -2.64 31.40 14.32
N ASN A 21 -3.30 32.09 15.24
CA ASN A 21 -3.91 31.53 16.47
C ASN A 21 -2.99 30.58 17.26
N ARG A 22 -1.70 30.91 17.39
CA ARG A 22 -0.68 30.12 18.08
C ARG A 22 -0.41 28.74 17.47
N GLN A 23 -0.85 28.47 16.25
CA GLN A 23 -0.50 27.24 15.54
C GLN A 23 0.98 27.22 15.20
N VAL A 24 1.68 26.19 15.59
CA VAL A 24 3.10 26.00 15.28
C VAL A 24 3.23 25.40 13.86
N LEU A 25 3.96 26.11 12.99
CA LEU A 25 4.33 25.62 11.66
C LEU A 25 5.72 24.97 11.75
N SER A 26 5.74 23.66 12.03
CA SER A 26 7.00 22.96 12.25
C SER A 26 7.69 22.62 10.92
N ILE A 27 8.95 23.01 10.83
CA ILE A 27 9.86 22.77 9.70
C ILE A 27 10.99 21.86 10.19
N GLY A 28 11.39 20.91 9.36
CA GLY A 28 12.51 20.03 9.70
C GLY A 28 13.02 19.24 8.51
N ARG A 29 14.31 18.93 8.51
CA ARG A 29 15.04 18.27 7.41
C ARG A 29 14.41 16.94 6.94
N VAL A 30 13.72 16.22 7.81
CA VAL A 30 13.04 14.97 7.45
C VAL A 30 11.52 15.15 7.37
N GLN A 31 10.95 15.89 8.31
CA GLN A 31 9.51 16.11 8.40
C GLN A 31 8.97 16.85 7.18
N THR A 32 9.64 17.91 6.74
CA THR A 32 9.17 18.74 5.62
C THR A 32 9.20 17.98 4.29
N PRO A 33 10.28 17.28 3.89
CA PRO A 33 10.24 16.46 2.68
C PRO A 33 9.24 15.30 2.77
N THR A 34 9.02 14.73 3.95
CA THR A 34 7.98 13.69 4.12
C THR A 34 6.58 14.25 3.86
N LEU A 35 6.30 15.47 4.33
CA LEU A 35 5.04 16.17 4.02
C LEU A 35 4.96 16.50 2.52
N ALA A 36 6.06 16.99 1.93
CA ALA A 36 6.13 17.33 0.51
C ALA A 36 5.81 16.14 -0.40
N LEU A 37 6.28 14.93 -0.08
CA LEU A 37 5.92 13.71 -0.80
C LEU A 37 4.39 13.52 -0.86
N ILE A 38 3.71 13.71 0.27
CA ILE A 38 2.24 13.54 0.35
C ILE A 38 1.54 14.66 -0.42
N VAL A 39 1.96 15.91 -0.25
CA VAL A 39 1.38 17.08 -0.92
C VAL A 39 1.56 16.99 -2.43
N ASN A 40 2.76 16.66 -2.92
CA ASN A 40 3.04 16.52 -4.33
C ASN A 40 2.22 15.41 -4.97
N ARG A 41 2.09 14.26 -4.28
CA ARG A 41 1.22 13.16 -4.72
C ARG A 41 -0.25 13.59 -4.77
N GLN A 42 -0.71 14.41 -3.83
CA GLN A 42 -2.06 14.96 -3.83
C GLN A 42 -2.27 15.86 -5.05
N LYS A 43 -1.33 16.79 -5.32
CA LYS A 43 -1.37 17.68 -6.47
C LYS A 43 -1.36 16.90 -7.79
N GLU A 44 -0.51 15.87 -7.90
CA GLU A 44 -0.45 14.97 -9.05
C GLU A 44 -1.79 14.27 -9.32
N ILE A 45 -2.46 13.80 -8.25
CA ILE A 45 -3.79 13.17 -8.35
C ILE A 45 -4.86 14.20 -8.73
N ASP A 46 -4.83 15.39 -8.12
CA ASP A 46 -5.84 16.42 -8.31
C ASP A 46 -5.76 17.08 -9.71
N SER A 47 -4.57 17.12 -10.31
CA SER A 47 -4.33 17.62 -11.67
C SER A 47 -4.32 16.53 -12.75
N PHE A 48 -4.57 15.27 -12.38
CA PHE A 48 -4.51 14.17 -13.32
C PHE A 48 -5.67 14.20 -14.31
N GLU A 49 -5.36 14.18 -15.59
CA GLU A 49 -6.31 14.07 -16.69
C GLU A 49 -6.26 12.65 -17.26
N PRO A 50 -7.36 11.87 -17.17
CA PRO A 50 -7.40 10.54 -17.74
C PRO A 50 -7.32 10.58 -19.27
N GLU A 51 -6.44 9.75 -19.85
CA GLU A 51 -6.30 9.56 -21.29
C GLU A 51 -6.80 8.17 -21.68
N PRO A 52 -7.57 8.02 -22.77
CA PRO A 52 -7.99 6.73 -23.28
C PRO A 52 -6.81 6.00 -23.95
N TYR A 53 -6.81 4.70 -23.85
CA TYR A 53 -5.93 3.82 -24.60
C TYR A 53 -6.65 2.49 -24.88
N TRP A 54 -6.22 1.79 -25.90
CA TRP A 54 -6.84 0.53 -26.30
C TRP A 54 -5.86 -0.62 -26.11
N VAL A 55 -6.41 -1.76 -25.67
CA VAL A 55 -5.67 -3.00 -25.49
C VAL A 55 -6.30 -4.06 -26.34
N LEU A 56 -5.52 -4.63 -27.24
CA LEU A 56 -5.92 -5.76 -28.06
C LEU A 56 -5.58 -7.06 -27.36
N SER A 57 -6.56 -7.91 -27.21
CA SER A 57 -6.42 -9.25 -26.63
C SER A 57 -7.20 -10.26 -27.44
N THR A 58 -6.90 -11.52 -27.26
CA THR A 58 -7.65 -12.60 -27.91
C THR A 58 -7.76 -13.80 -26.98
N ILE A 59 -8.86 -14.54 -27.10
CA ILE A 59 -9.06 -15.81 -26.42
C ILE A 59 -8.79 -16.93 -27.40
N TYR A 60 -7.81 -17.77 -27.08
CA TYR A 60 -7.51 -19.00 -27.80
C TYR A 60 -7.46 -20.17 -26.81
N ARG A 61 -8.23 -21.24 -27.07
CA ARG A 61 -8.37 -22.39 -26.16
C ARG A 61 -8.61 -21.97 -24.69
N ASP A 62 -9.65 -21.16 -24.49
CA ASP A 62 -10.05 -20.61 -23.18
C ASP A 62 -8.96 -19.83 -22.43
N THR A 63 -7.91 -19.44 -23.14
CA THR A 63 -6.79 -18.69 -22.57
C THR A 63 -6.71 -17.29 -23.19
N LEU A 64 -6.67 -16.26 -22.33
CA LEU A 64 -6.55 -14.87 -22.76
C LEU A 64 -5.10 -14.54 -23.09
N PHE A 65 -4.84 -14.16 -24.32
CA PHE A 65 -3.58 -13.63 -24.82
C PHE A 65 -3.70 -12.13 -25.02
N THR A 66 -2.66 -11.39 -24.66
CA THR A 66 -2.59 -9.93 -24.84
C THR A 66 -1.55 -9.60 -25.90
N ALA A 67 -1.84 -8.64 -26.78
CA ALA A 67 -0.90 -8.20 -27.81
C ALA A 67 0.40 -7.68 -27.19
N THR A 68 1.54 -8.07 -27.77
CA THR A 68 2.89 -7.69 -27.25
C THR A 68 3.17 -6.20 -27.39
N LYS A 69 2.53 -5.52 -28.35
CA LYS A 69 2.57 -4.06 -28.50
C LYS A 69 2.04 -3.33 -27.25
N GLY A 70 1.17 -3.98 -26.47
CA GLY A 70 0.65 -3.47 -25.20
C GLY A 70 -0.50 -2.47 -25.39
N LYS A 71 -0.21 -1.18 -25.54
CA LYS A 71 -1.21 -0.12 -25.64
C LYS A 71 -1.21 0.51 -27.02
N PHE A 72 -2.41 0.76 -27.55
CA PHE A 72 -2.62 1.65 -28.70
C PHE A 72 -3.08 2.99 -28.16
N THR A 73 -2.48 4.08 -28.64
CA THR A 73 -2.76 5.45 -28.18
C THR A 73 -3.93 6.08 -28.92
N THR A 74 -4.28 5.56 -30.09
CA THR A 74 -5.43 6.00 -30.87
C THR A 74 -6.38 4.84 -31.13
N LYS A 75 -7.68 5.14 -31.26
CA LYS A 75 -8.72 4.15 -31.52
C LYS A 75 -8.53 3.51 -32.90
N GLU A 76 -8.22 4.35 -33.87
CA GLU A 76 -8.05 3.97 -35.28
C GLU A 76 -6.94 2.92 -35.44
N GLU A 77 -5.80 3.11 -34.75
CA GLU A 77 -4.69 2.16 -34.76
C GLU A 77 -5.09 0.81 -34.14
N GLY A 78 -5.86 0.85 -33.03
CA GLY A 78 -6.41 -0.34 -32.39
C GLY A 78 -7.42 -1.07 -33.27
N GLU A 79 -8.35 -0.35 -33.91
CA GLU A 79 -9.35 -0.89 -34.80
C GLU A 79 -8.74 -1.49 -36.09
N GLN A 80 -7.69 -0.85 -36.63
CA GLN A 80 -6.95 -1.39 -37.78
C GLN A 80 -6.27 -2.72 -37.42
N ALA A 81 -5.58 -2.78 -36.26
CA ALA A 81 -4.97 -4.02 -35.79
C ALA A 81 -6.01 -5.10 -35.49
N PHE A 82 -7.17 -4.74 -34.94
CA PHE A 82 -8.29 -5.67 -34.72
C PHE A 82 -8.84 -6.22 -36.04
N ALA A 83 -9.09 -5.35 -37.03
CA ALA A 83 -9.61 -5.77 -38.34
C ALA A 83 -8.65 -6.72 -39.08
N THR A 84 -7.33 -6.53 -38.92
CA THR A 84 -6.32 -7.40 -39.53
C THR A 84 -6.40 -8.84 -39.03
N ILE A 85 -6.85 -9.05 -37.79
CA ILE A 85 -6.82 -10.37 -37.14
C ILE A 85 -8.20 -11.05 -37.03
N ALA A 86 -9.30 -10.32 -37.25
CA ALA A 86 -10.66 -10.77 -36.90
C ALA A 86 -11.04 -12.13 -37.46
N ASP A 87 -10.72 -12.40 -38.75
CA ASP A 87 -11.11 -13.60 -39.49
C ASP A 87 -9.92 -14.54 -39.78
N LYS A 88 -8.79 -14.33 -39.12
CA LYS A 88 -7.58 -15.13 -39.37
C LYS A 88 -7.34 -16.11 -38.23
N PRO A 89 -6.71 -17.27 -38.48
CA PRO A 89 -6.41 -18.21 -37.42
C PRO A 89 -5.27 -17.70 -36.52
N PHE A 90 -5.38 -17.96 -35.22
CA PHE A 90 -4.28 -17.80 -34.27
C PHE A 90 -3.28 -18.94 -34.44
N GLU A 91 -1.99 -18.65 -34.43
CA GLU A 91 -0.91 -19.62 -34.48
C GLU A 91 0.02 -19.47 -33.28
N VAL A 92 0.34 -20.57 -32.58
CA VAL A 92 1.34 -20.59 -31.52
C VAL A 92 2.73 -20.63 -32.13
N THR A 93 3.49 -19.53 -31.96
CA THR A 93 4.83 -19.39 -32.54
C THR A 93 5.94 -19.94 -31.66
N ASN A 94 5.79 -19.83 -30.34
CA ASN A 94 6.78 -20.31 -29.39
C ASN A 94 6.16 -20.69 -28.05
N VAL A 95 6.69 -21.75 -27.44
CA VAL A 95 6.37 -22.15 -26.07
C VAL A 95 7.68 -22.31 -25.33
N SER A 96 7.90 -21.51 -24.29
CA SER A 96 9.09 -21.57 -23.45
C SER A 96 8.71 -21.86 -22.00
N LYS A 97 9.40 -22.84 -21.41
CA LYS A 97 9.23 -23.22 -20.01
C LYS A 97 10.55 -22.96 -19.27
N LYS A 98 10.50 -22.14 -18.21
CA LYS A 98 11.66 -21.80 -17.38
C LYS A 98 11.39 -22.15 -15.94
N ASN A 99 12.26 -22.96 -15.35
CA ASN A 99 12.21 -23.21 -13.91
C ASN A 99 12.92 -22.09 -13.14
N GLY A 100 12.36 -21.73 -11.99
CA GLY A 100 12.91 -20.72 -11.11
C GLY A 100 12.78 -21.13 -9.64
N ASN A 101 13.60 -20.48 -8.82
CA ASN A 101 13.57 -20.64 -7.38
C ASN A 101 13.24 -19.29 -6.75
N GLU A 102 12.31 -19.29 -5.79
CA GLU A 102 11.95 -18.12 -5.00
C GLU A 102 12.40 -18.36 -3.57
N ALA A 103 13.39 -17.62 -3.15
CA ALA A 103 13.90 -17.73 -1.80
C ALA A 103 12.92 -17.13 -0.78
N PRO A 104 12.95 -17.59 0.49
CA PRO A 104 12.13 -17.02 1.54
C PRO A 104 12.38 -15.51 1.70
N PRO A 105 11.36 -14.74 2.09
CA PRO A 105 11.53 -13.32 2.35
C PRO A 105 12.53 -13.12 3.50
N ARG A 106 13.26 -12.00 3.46
CA ARG A 106 14.24 -11.66 4.50
C ARG A 106 13.56 -11.46 5.85
N LEU A 107 14.34 -11.55 6.92
CA LEU A 107 13.88 -11.21 8.27
C LEU A 107 13.42 -9.75 8.34
N PHE A 108 12.79 -9.38 9.43
CA PHE A 108 12.29 -8.04 9.61
C PHE A 108 13.34 -7.11 10.25
N ASP A 109 13.49 -5.93 9.65
CA ASP A 109 13.85 -4.70 10.33
C ASP A 109 12.55 -3.99 10.79
N LEU A 110 12.67 -2.87 11.48
CA LEU A 110 11.50 -2.14 11.97
C LEU A 110 10.61 -1.64 10.82
N THR A 111 11.20 -1.09 9.76
CA THR A 111 10.43 -0.53 8.64
C THR A 111 9.64 -1.60 7.90
N SER A 112 10.25 -2.72 7.57
CA SER A 112 9.57 -3.82 6.88
C SER A 112 8.48 -4.46 7.73
N LEU A 113 8.67 -4.53 9.05
CA LEU A 113 7.62 -4.99 9.97
C LEU A 113 6.43 -4.02 10.00
N GLN A 114 6.69 -2.70 10.09
CA GLN A 114 5.64 -1.68 10.05
C GLN A 114 4.86 -1.70 8.73
N VAL A 115 5.57 -1.85 7.61
CA VAL A 115 4.95 -1.99 6.27
C VAL A 115 4.04 -3.22 6.23
N GLU A 116 4.49 -4.37 6.68
CA GLU A 116 3.72 -5.61 6.65
C GLU A 116 2.50 -5.54 7.57
N CYS A 117 2.64 -4.99 8.78
CA CYS A 117 1.53 -4.77 9.72
C CYS A 117 0.49 -3.79 9.17
N ASN A 118 0.92 -2.72 8.50
CA ASN A 118 -0.01 -1.78 7.88
C ASN A 118 -0.76 -2.42 6.70
N ARG A 119 -0.07 -3.19 5.84
CA ARG A 119 -0.69 -3.90 4.71
C ARG A 119 -1.74 -4.91 5.17
N LYS A 120 -1.39 -5.79 6.12
CA LYS A 120 -2.25 -6.90 6.57
C LYS A 120 -3.34 -6.47 7.56
N PHE A 121 -2.97 -5.67 8.54
CA PHE A 121 -3.85 -5.36 9.69
C PHE A 121 -4.29 -3.91 9.75
N SER A 122 -3.78 -3.05 8.86
CA SER A 122 -4.03 -1.59 8.88
C SER A 122 -3.50 -0.91 10.16
N TYR A 123 -2.49 -1.49 10.82
CA TYR A 123 -1.85 -0.88 11.97
C TYR A 123 -1.00 0.31 11.51
N SER A 124 -1.00 1.38 12.32
CA SER A 124 -0.10 2.50 12.06
C SER A 124 1.36 2.13 12.38
N ALA A 125 2.29 2.93 11.85
CA ALA A 125 3.70 2.75 12.14
C ALA A 125 4.00 2.90 13.65
N GLU A 126 3.35 3.88 14.32
CA GLU A 126 3.48 4.07 15.77
C GLU A 126 2.87 2.91 16.55
N MET A 127 1.67 2.47 16.18
CA MET A 127 1.02 1.31 16.81
C MET A 127 1.88 0.06 16.70
N THR A 128 2.44 -0.21 15.52
CA THR A 128 3.34 -1.36 15.32
C THR A 128 4.58 -1.24 16.19
N LEU A 129 5.19 -0.04 16.27
CA LEU A 129 6.35 0.21 17.14
C LEU A 129 6.02 -0.06 18.61
N ASN A 130 4.86 0.38 19.10
CA ASN A 130 4.44 0.16 20.48
C ASN A 130 4.19 -1.32 20.77
N LEU A 131 3.57 -2.05 19.84
CA LEU A 131 3.32 -3.49 19.97
C LEU A 131 4.63 -4.29 20.01
N ILE A 132 5.56 -4.01 19.09
CA ILE A 132 6.85 -4.73 19.08
C ILE A 132 7.73 -4.33 20.29
N GLN A 133 7.63 -3.09 20.77
CA GLN A 133 8.30 -2.66 21.98
C GLN A 133 7.79 -3.45 23.20
N SER A 134 6.47 -3.63 23.32
CA SER A 134 5.86 -4.47 24.36
C SER A 134 6.35 -5.93 24.30
N LEU A 135 6.42 -6.51 23.10
CA LEU A 135 6.94 -7.87 22.90
C LEU A 135 8.41 -7.99 23.30
N TYR A 136 9.22 -6.97 22.99
CA TYR A 136 10.63 -6.90 23.40
C TYR A 136 10.79 -6.80 24.91
N GLU A 137 10.06 -5.92 25.59
CA GLU A 137 10.10 -5.74 27.05
C GLU A 137 9.70 -7.02 27.81
N ARG A 138 8.80 -7.81 27.20
CA ARG A 138 8.42 -9.15 27.68
C ARG A 138 9.42 -10.24 27.25
N LYS A 139 10.55 -9.88 26.64
CA LYS A 139 11.60 -10.79 26.15
C LYS A 139 11.13 -11.84 25.14
N LEU A 140 10.06 -11.56 24.41
CA LEU A 140 9.53 -12.47 23.40
C LEU A 140 10.20 -12.29 22.01
N THR A 141 10.70 -11.07 21.74
CA THR A 141 11.44 -10.73 20.53
C THR A 141 12.73 -10.00 20.87
N THR A 142 13.64 -9.92 19.89
CA THR A 142 14.86 -9.12 19.99
C THR A 142 14.56 -7.63 19.86
N TYR A 143 15.57 -6.76 20.04
CA TYR A 143 15.42 -5.32 20.01
C TYR A 143 14.76 -4.82 18.72
N PRO A 144 13.70 -3.97 18.81
CA PRO A 144 12.87 -3.67 17.66
C PRO A 144 13.35 -2.54 16.77
N ARG A 145 14.21 -1.62 17.28
CA ARG A 145 14.59 -0.40 16.55
C ARG A 145 15.83 -0.63 15.69
N VAL A 146 15.75 -1.61 14.80
CA VAL A 146 16.86 -2.06 13.96
C VAL A 146 16.61 -1.70 12.49
N ASP A 147 17.69 -1.51 11.76
CA ASP A 147 17.74 -1.13 10.34
C ASP A 147 18.25 -2.27 9.43
N THR A 148 18.57 -3.41 10.01
CA THR A 148 19.07 -4.58 9.28
C THR A 148 18.10 -5.75 9.28
N GLN A 149 18.11 -6.52 8.19
CA GLN A 149 17.34 -7.75 8.00
C GLN A 149 18.23 -8.99 8.12
N PHE A 150 19.46 -8.84 8.64
CA PHE A 150 20.46 -9.89 8.75
C PHE A 150 20.71 -10.26 10.20
N LEU A 151 21.18 -11.49 10.39
CA LEU A 151 21.72 -12.00 11.65
C LEU A 151 23.22 -12.05 11.57
N SER A 152 23.89 -11.80 12.69
CA SER A 152 25.31 -12.08 12.85
C SER A 152 25.56 -13.59 12.99
N ASP A 153 26.76 -14.03 12.64
CA ASP A 153 27.12 -15.46 12.62
C ASP A 153 27.04 -16.14 13.99
N ASP A 154 27.21 -15.40 15.08
CA ASP A 154 27.12 -15.86 16.46
C ASP A 154 25.67 -16.23 16.90
N ILE A 155 24.67 -15.74 16.17
CA ILE A 155 23.27 -16.11 16.40
C ILE A 155 22.93 -17.49 15.84
N TYR A 156 23.65 -17.95 14.80
CA TYR A 156 23.33 -19.20 14.13
C TYR A 156 23.25 -20.41 15.08
N PRO A 157 24.21 -20.64 16.02
CA PRO A 157 24.11 -21.76 16.96
C PRO A 157 22.89 -21.72 17.87
N LYS A 158 22.35 -20.52 18.14
CA LYS A 158 21.20 -20.32 19.03
C LYS A 158 19.85 -20.60 18.32
N CYS A 159 19.83 -20.59 16.98
CA CYS A 159 18.59 -20.70 16.20
C CYS A 159 17.80 -21.97 16.46
N ALA A 160 18.47 -23.11 16.61
CA ALA A 160 17.81 -24.38 16.91
C ALA A 160 17.07 -24.34 18.27
N GLY A 161 17.72 -23.78 19.29
CA GLY A 161 17.09 -23.58 20.61
C GLY A 161 15.92 -22.59 20.58
N ILE A 162 16.05 -21.50 19.81
CA ILE A 162 14.96 -20.54 19.61
C ILE A 162 13.75 -21.24 18.99
N LEU A 163 13.93 -21.99 17.89
CA LEU A 163 12.85 -22.72 17.23
C LEU A 163 12.17 -23.69 18.20
N THR A 164 12.92 -24.47 18.97
CA THR A 164 12.37 -25.44 19.94
C THR A 164 11.54 -24.76 21.03
N GLY A 165 11.88 -23.54 21.42
CA GLY A 165 11.14 -22.78 22.44
C GLY A 165 9.84 -22.14 21.93
N MET A 166 9.62 -22.06 20.62
CA MET A 166 8.45 -21.39 20.03
C MET A 166 7.21 -22.28 20.09
N ARG A 167 6.36 -22.09 21.11
CA ARG A 167 5.10 -22.82 21.27
C ARG A 167 4.03 -22.34 20.30
N GLY A 168 3.22 -23.30 19.78
CA GLY A 168 2.14 -23.06 18.83
C GLY A 168 2.60 -23.05 17.36
N TYR A 169 3.89 -23.31 17.11
CA TYR A 169 4.46 -23.40 15.76
C TYR A 169 5.06 -24.80 15.47
N GLU A 170 4.76 -25.78 16.31
CA GLU A 170 5.33 -27.14 16.27
C GLU A 170 5.19 -27.77 14.88
N GLN A 171 4.04 -27.62 14.24
CA GLN A 171 3.77 -28.16 12.89
C GLN A 171 4.75 -27.64 11.82
N TYR A 172 5.24 -26.42 11.96
CA TYR A 172 6.21 -25.83 11.04
C TYR A 172 7.65 -26.08 11.44
N ILE A 173 7.89 -26.37 12.72
CA ILE A 173 9.23 -26.62 13.25
C ILE A 173 9.62 -28.09 13.13
N GLN A 174 8.65 -29.01 13.27
CA GLN A 174 8.89 -30.46 13.18
C GLN A 174 9.66 -30.89 11.92
N PRO A 175 9.39 -30.37 10.70
CA PRO A 175 10.17 -30.73 9.51
C PRO A 175 11.65 -30.34 9.57
N LEU A 176 12.00 -29.39 10.44
CA LEU A 176 13.38 -28.90 10.66
C LEU A 176 14.07 -29.63 11.83
N ALA A 177 13.31 -30.31 12.69
CA ALA A 177 13.84 -30.96 13.89
C ALA A 177 14.87 -32.04 13.55
N GLY A 178 15.95 -32.11 14.30
CA GLY A 178 17.04 -33.07 14.11
C GLY A 178 17.91 -32.85 12.86
N LYS A 179 17.62 -31.84 12.05
CA LYS A 179 18.40 -31.50 10.87
C LYS A 179 19.33 -30.31 11.13
N LYS A 180 20.46 -30.27 10.45
CA LYS A 180 21.31 -29.09 10.42
C LYS A 180 20.57 -27.97 9.70
N LEU A 181 20.32 -26.85 10.38
CA LEU A 181 19.65 -25.71 9.79
C LEU A 181 20.48 -25.10 8.63
N PRO A 182 19.85 -24.65 7.54
CA PRO A 182 20.56 -23.95 6.49
C PRO A 182 21.21 -22.65 7.00
N LYS A 183 22.49 -22.43 6.68
CA LYS A 183 23.20 -21.19 6.96
C LYS A 183 23.40 -20.40 5.66
N SER A 184 22.41 -19.60 5.28
CA SER A 184 22.46 -18.82 4.05
C SER A 184 23.08 -17.43 4.30
N LYS A 185 23.95 -16.94 3.41
CA LYS A 185 24.42 -15.54 3.42
C LYS A 185 23.31 -14.50 3.23
N ARG A 186 22.13 -14.91 2.78
CA ARG A 186 20.92 -14.04 2.72
C ARG A 186 20.36 -13.72 4.10
N VAL A 187 20.68 -14.53 5.10
CA VAL A 187 20.18 -14.43 6.49
C VAL A 187 21.33 -14.10 7.43
N PHE A 188 22.48 -14.78 7.31
CA PHE A 188 23.63 -14.63 8.19
C PHE A 188 24.76 -13.90 7.45
N ASP A 189 24.93 -12.62 7.79
CA ASP A 189 25.97 -11.77 7.23
C ASP A 189 26.35 -10.72 8.28
N THR A 190 27.39 -11.01 9.07
CA THR A 190 27.86 -10.15 10.16
C THR A 190 28.27 -8.75 9.66
N SER A 191 28.76 -8.63 8.40
CA SER A 191 29.15 -7.34 7.84
C SER A 191 27.99 -6.37 7.61
N LYS A 192 26.75 -6.87 7.63
CA LYS A 192 25.51 -6.11 7.47
C LYS A 192 24.74 -5.91 8.78
N VAL A 193 25.36 -6.26 9.88
CA VAL A 193 24.83 -6.03 11.23
C VAL A 193 25.71 -4.97 11.88
N THR A 194 25.10 -3.85 12.27
CA THR A 194 25.77 -2.77 12.98
C THR A 194 25.68 -3.01 14.49
N ASP A 195 24.77 -2.31 15.17
CA ASP A 195 24.59 -2.40 16.62
C ASP A 195 23.72 -3.59 17.03
N HIS A 196 22.70 -3.90 16.23
CA HIS A 196 21.69 -4.93 16.49
C HIS A 196 21.36 -5.70 15.21
N HIS A 197 21.07 -6.99 15.36
CA HIS A 197 20.61 -7.84 14.25
C HIS A 197 19.08 -7.72 14.01
N ALA A 198 18.57 -8.35 12.96
CA ALA A 198 17.16 -8.38 12.60
C ALA A 198 16.25 -8.80 13.77
N ILE A 199 14.98 -8.43 13.68
CA ILE A 199 13.94 -8.78 14.66
C ILE A 199 13.60 -10.27 14.51
N ILE A 200 13.84 -11.04 15.57
CA ILE A 200 13.52 -12.48 15.64
C ILE A 200 12.87 -12.83 16.99
N PRO A 201 12.19 -13.98 17.11
CA PRO A 201 11.77 -14.50 18.40
C PRO A 201 13.00 -14.85 19.27
N THR A 202 12.80 -14.90 20.57
CA THR A 202 13.86 -15.30 21.54
C THR A 202 13.80 -16.76 21.93
N GLY A 203 12.71 -17.45 21.59
CA GLY A 203 12.42 -18.80 22.06
C GLY A 203 11.68 -18.88 23.41
N VAL A 204 11.44 -17.72 24.04
CA VAL A 204 10.55 -17.67 25.20
C VAL A 204 9.11 -17.93 24.75
N PRO A 205 8.36 -18.85 25.42
CA PRO A 205 6.97 -19.15 25.06
C PRO A 205 6.09 -17.89 25.11
N ALA A 206 5.44 -17.58 24.00
CA ALA A 206 4.57 -16.42 23.86
C ALA A 206 3.18 -16.72 24.44
N SER A 207 2.96 -16.39 25.71
CA SER A 207 1.69 -16.54 26.41
C SER A 207 1.04 -15.20 26.71
N ALA A 208 -0.29 -15.19 26.91
CA ALA A 208 -1.07 -14.01 27.32
C ALA A 208 -0.84 -12.79 26.42
N LEU A 209 -0.82 -12.98 25.09
CA LEU A 209 -0.76 -11.93 24.11
C LEU A 209 -2.16 -11.39 23.81
N SER A 210 -2.29 -10.06 23.69
CA SER A 210 -3.44 -9.47 23.03
C SER A 210 -3.51 -9.91 21.57
N ASP A 211 -4.67 -9.83 20.92
CA ASP A 211 -4.80 -10.21 19.50
C ASP A 211 -3.87 -9.39 18.59
N MET A 212 -3.66 -8.12 18.92
CA MET A 212 -2.76 -7.26 18.16
C MET A 212 -1.29 -7.66 18.34
N GLU A 213 -0.85 -7.95 19.56
CA GLU A 213 0.51 -8.48 19.82
C GLU A 213 0.72 -9.84 19.17
N ARG A 214 -0.30 -10.69 19.23
CA ARG A 214 -0.27 -12.02 18.58
C ARG A 214 -0.09 -11.89 17.07
N ASN A 215 -0.78 -10.96 16.42
CA ASN A 215 -0.63 -10.71 14.99
C ASN A 215 0.81 -10.28 14.63
N VAL A 216 1.41 -9.38 15.41
CA VAL A 216 2.78 -8.93 15.19
C VAL A 216 3.78 -10.06 15.45
N TYR A 217 3.60 -10.80 16.56
CA TYR A 217 4.47 -11.93 16.90
C TYR A 217 4.38 -13.04 15.84
N ASP A 218 3.19 -13.38 15.35
CA ASP A 218 3.00 -14.40 14.29
C ASP A 218 3.72 -14.04 13.00
N LEU A 219 3.71 -12.78 12.60
CA LEU A 219 4.50 -12.32 11.43
C LEU A 219 6.00 -12.59 11.63
N ILE A 220 6.54 -12.24 12.80
CA ILE A 220 7.96 -12.41 13.11
C ILE A 220 8.32 -13.89 13.21
N ALA A 221 7.49 -14.68 13.90
CA ALA A 221 7.69 -16.11 14.11
C ALA A 221 7.70 -16.87 12.77
N ARG A 222 6.69 -16.67 11.93
CA ARG A 222 6.62 -17.31 10.60
C ARG A 222 7.78 -16.90 9.70
N ARG A 223 8.17 -15.63 9.74
CA ARG A 223 9.30 -15.12 8.97
C ARG A 223 10.62 -15.78 9.40
N PHE A 224 10.82 -15.93 10.70
CA PHE A 224 11.99 -16.61 11.26
C PHE A 224 12.03 -18.10 10.92
N ILE A 225 10.90 -18.80 10.96
CA ILE A 225 10.83 -20.21 10.55
C ILE A 225 11.09 -20.36 9.05
N ALA A 226 10.50 -19.47 8.24
CA ALA A 226 10.57 -19.54 6.78
C ALA A 226 12.00 -19.50 6.22
N VAL A 227 12.92 -18.75 6.86
CA VAL A 227 14.30 -18.62 6.36
C VAL A 227 15.11 -19.92 6.48
N PHE A 228 14.61 -20.92 7.19
CA PHE A 228 15.22 -22.26 7.30
C PHE A 228 14.56 -23.30 6.38
N TYR A 229 13.52 -22.93 5.65
CA TYR A 229 12.87 -23.78 4.66
C TYR A 229 13.57 -23.68 3.30
N PRO A 230 13.41 -24.71 2.44
CA PRO A 230 13.90 -24.63 1.08
C PRO A 230 13.19 -23.55 0.27
N ASP A 231 13.82 -23.11 -0.79
CA ASP A 231 13.23 -22.21 -1.77
C ASP A 231 11.94 -22.81 -2.36
N CYS A 232 10.97 -21.95 -2.68
CA CYS A 232 9.83 -22.34 -3.48
C CYS A 232 10.30 -22.54 -4.93
N LYS A 233 10.10 -23.74 -5.48
CA LYS A 233 10.40 -24.03 -6.89
C LYS A 233 9.16 -23.84 -7.73
N PHE A 234 9.30 -23.15 -8.81
CA PHE A 234 8.21 -22.87 -9.75
C PHE A 234 8.65 -23.02 -11.19
N SER A 235 7.70 -23.17 -12.08
CA SER A 235 7.91 -23.14 -13.51
C SER A 235 7.08 -22.04 -14.14
N THR A 236 7.69 -21.16 -14.91
CA THR A 236 7.00 -20.16 -15.71
C THR A 236 6.92 -20.64 -17.14
N THR A 237 5.69 -20.82 -17.64
CA THR A 237 5.42 -21.11 -19.04
C THR A 237 5.03 -19.81 -19.73
N THR A 238 5.75 -19.44 -20.79
CA THR A 238 5.41 -18.30 -21.65
C THR A 238 5.08 -18.82 -23.03
N VAL A 239 3.91 -18.47 -23.51
CA VAL A 239 3.43 -18.83 -24.84
C VAL A 239 3.34 -17.56 -25.67
N LEU A 240 3.99 -17.58 -26.82
CA LEU A 240 3.87 -16.57 -27.86
C LEU A 240 3.02 -17.11 -28.98
N GLY A 241 2.14 -16.30 -29.49
CA GLY A 241 1.35 -16.58 -30.66
C GLY A 241 1.28 -15.37 -31.58
N LYS A 242 0.79 -15.56 -32.78
CA LYS A 242 0.57 -14.48 -33.74
C LYS A 242 -0.72 -14.70 -34.51
N VAL A 243 -1.26 -13.62 -34.99
CA VAL A 243 -2.28 -13.62 -36.08
C VAL A 243 -1.79 -12.59 -37.07
N GLU A 244 -1.43 -13.04 -38.28
CA GLU A 244 -0.70 -12.24 -39.27
C GLU A 244 0.56 -11.60 -38.64
N ASP A 245 0.66 -10.28 -38.66
CA ASP A 245 1.78 -9.51 -38.08
C ASP A 245 1.59 -9.12 -36.63
N VAL A 246 0.44 -9.45 -36.00
CA VAL A 246 0.15 -9.09 -34.63
C VAL A 246 0.58 -10.21 -33.67
N GLU A 247 1.57 -9.92 -32.85
CA GLU A 247 2.06 -10.86 -31.85
C GLU A 247 1.29 -10.77 -30.53
N PHE A 248 1.06 -11.93 -29.94
CA PHE A 248 0.38 -12.10 -28.66
C PHE A 248 1.23 -12.89 -27.66
N LYS A 249 1.01 -12.62 -26.39
CA LYS A 249 1.72 -13.29 -25.30
C LYS A 249 0.77 -13.65 -24.16
N VAL A 250 1.02 -14.82 -23.56
CA VAL A 250 0.48 -15.19 -22.26
C VAL A 250 1.60 -15.82 -21.42
N SER A 251 1.56 -15.60 -20.11
CA SER A 251 2.44 -16.26 -19.15
C SER A 251 1.63 -16.86 -18.01
N GLY A 252 2.09 -18.02 -17.53
CA GLY A 252 1.54 -18.67 -16.35
C GLY A 252 2.66 -19.19 -15.47
N LYS A 253 2.43 -19.24 -14.15
CA LYS A 253 3.38 -19.72 -13.15
C LYS A 253 2.75 -20.88 -12.37
N GLU A 254 3.41 -22.01 -12.44
CA GLU A 254 3.04 -23.22 -11.72
C GLU A 254 4.02 -23.44 -10.56
N ILE A 255 3.50 -23.65 -9.36
CA ILE A 255 4.32 -23.99 -8.18
C ILE A 255 4.59 -25.49 -8.20
N LEU A 256 5.85 -25.88 -8.32
CA LEU A 256 6.28 -27.27 -8.34
C LEU A 256 6.50 -27.80 -6.91
N GLU A 257 7.23 -27.02 -6.10
CA GLU A 257 7.50 -27.33 -4.70
C GLU A 257 7.27 -26.04 -3.89
N PRO A 258 6.30 -26.01 -2.97
CA PRO A 258 5.95 -24.76 -2.26
C PRO A 258 7.04 -24.28 -1.31
N GLY A 259 7.92 -25.17 -0.80
CA GLY A 259 9.01 -24.78 0.08
C GLY A 259 8.52 -23.94 1.27
N TRP A 260 9.18 -22.78 1.50
CA TRP A 260 8.83 -21.86 2.58
C TRP A 260 7.38 -21.32 2.53
N ARG A 261 6.74 -21.34 1.36
CA ARG A 261 5.36 -20.85 1.20
C ARG A 261 4.35 -21.66 2.00
N THR A 262 4.65 -22.92 2.35
CA THR A 262 3.79 -23.78 3.19
C THR A 262 3.50 -23.16 4.56
N ILE A 263 4.41 -22.33 5.10
CA ILE A 263 4.25 -21.66 6.39
C ILE A 263 3.12 -20.61 6.35
N TYR A 264 2.82 -20.08 5.16
CA TYR A 264 1.79 -19.07 4.95
C TYR A 264 0.48 -19.60 4.34
N ALA A 265 0.45 -20.86 3.86
CA ALA A 265 -0.68 -21.44 3.14
C ALA A 265 -1.99 -21.46 3.98
N GLN A 266 -1.90 -21.71 5.27
CA GLN A 266 -3.08 -21.78 6.15
C GLN A 266 -3.75 -20.42 6.44
N GLN A 267 -3.10 -19.30 6.16
CA GLN A 267 -3.73 -17.97 6.28
C GLN A 267 -4.66 -17.64 5.11
N GLN A 268 -4.64 -18.42 4.04
CA GLN A 268 -5.45 -18.20 2.84
C GLN A 268 -6.81 -18.93 2.87
N THR A 269 -7.10 -19.75 3.90
CA THR A 269 -8.34 -20.55 4.00
C THR A 269 -9.52 -19.85 4.69
N SER A 270 -9.46 -18.56 4.97
CA SER A 270 -10.67 -17.79 5.25
C SER A 270 -11.38 -17.51 3.92
N THR A 271 -12.30 -18.40 3.58
CA THR A 271 -13.34 -18.38 2.54
C THR A 271 -13.32 -17.19 1.60
N PRO A 272 -13.23 -17.42 0.28
CA PRO A 272 -13.66 -16.45 -0.70
C PRO A 272 -15.18 -16.29 -0.54
N GLN A 273 -15.64 -15.17 0.03
CA GLN A 273 -17.04 -14.79 -0.13
C GLN A 273 -17.25 -14.37 -1.60
N PRO A 274 -18.16 -15.02 -2.35
CA PRO A 274 -18.30 -14.82 -3.79
C PRO A 274 -18.92 -13.47 -4.20
N ASN A 275 -19.21 -12.56 -3.30
CA ASN A 275 -20.00 -11.36 -3.61
C ASN A 275 -19.55 -10.08 -2.90
N ASN A 276 -18.26 -9.75 -2.92
CA ASN A 276 -17.87 -8.35 -2.71
C ASN A 276 -16.51 -8.07 -3.38
N PRO A 277 -16.45 -7.39 -4.53
CA PRO A 277 -15.21 -6.89 -5.08
C PRO A 277 -14.75 -5.71 -4.22
N GLN A 278 -14.02 -6.00 -3.12
CA GLN A 278 -13.19 -4.98 -2.52
C GLN A 278 -12.00 -4.77 -3.45
N PRO A 279 -11.70 -3.53 -3.85
CA PRO A 279 -10.49 -3.24 -4.59
C PRO A 279 -9.30 -3.51 -3.66
N SER A 280 -8.70 -4.68 -3.82
CA SER A 280 -7.43 -5.02 -3.22
C SER A 280 -6.36 -4.13 -3.85
N SER A 281 -5.49 -3.59 -3.03
CA SER A 281 -4.45 -2.66 -3.45
C SER A 281 -3.29 -3.42 -4.12
N SER A 282 -3.36 -3.68 -5.36
CA SER A 282 -2.59 -3.32 -6.54
C SER A 282 -1.16 -3.81 -6.77
N GLU A 283 -0.36 -4.25 -5.86
CA GLU A 283 0.94 -4.89 -6.19
C GLU A 283 0.89 -6.42 -6.02
N ASP A 284 -0.09 -6.89 -5.25
CA ASP A 284 -0.30 -8.33 -5.06
C ASP A 284 -1.30 -8.91 -6.08
N ASP A 285 -2.13 -8.08 -6.74
CA ASP A 285 -3.07 -8.54 -7.77
C ASP A 285 -2.35 -8.84 -9.09
N ASP A 286 -1.38 -8.02 -9.50
CA ASP A 286 -0.53 -8.31 -10.67
C ASP A 286 0.24 -9.63 -10.50
N LYS A 287 0.61 -10.00 -9.27
CA LYS A 287 1.28 -11.27 -8.98
C LYS A 287 0.36 -12.47 -8.93
N ARG A 288 -0.92 -12.29 -8.59
CA ARG A 288 -1.91 -13.38 -8.57
C ARG A 288 -2.35 -13.80 -9.97
N ASP A 289 -2.45 -12.86 -10.89
CA ASP A 289 -2.75 -13.16 -12.28
C ASP A 289 -1.63 -13.96 -12.97
N GLU A 290 -0.40 -13.86 -12.47
CA GLU A 290 0.73 -14.67 -12.95
C GLU A 290 0.72 -16.10 -12.41
N GLU A 291 0.11 -16.39 -11.25
CA GLU A 291 0.06 -17.73 -10.63
C GLU A 291 -1.12 -18.56 -11.18
N ARG A 292 -1.19 -18.71 -12.48
CA ARG A 292 -2.15 -19.62 -13.13
C ARG A 292 -1.43 -20.69 -13.94
N THR A 293 -1.97 -21.89 -13.92
CA THR A 293 -1.51 -22.97 -14.78
C THR A 293 -2.13 -22.80 -16.16
N LEU A 294 -1.30 -22.76 -17.20
CA LEU A 294 -1.74 -22.70 -18.58
C LEU A 294 -2.03 -24.11 -19.11
N PRO A 295 -3.00 -24.26 -20.06
CA PRO A 295 -3.13 -25.47 -20.85
C PRO A 295 -1.83 -25.80 -21.58
N THR A 296 -1.65 -27.05 -21.96
CA THR A 296 -0.51 -27.45 -22.78
C THR A 296 -0.69 -26.93 -24.19
N PHE A 297 0.19 -26.03 -24.62
CA PHE A 297 0.29 -25.51 -25.98
C PHE A 297 1.45 -26.15 -26.72
N VAL A 298 1.29 -26.32 -28.04
CA VAL A 298 2.33 -26.89 -28.89
C VAL A 298 2.69 -25.87 -29.98
N LYS A 299 4.01 -25.69 -30.20
CA LYS A 299 4.49 -24.81 -31.27
C LYS A 299 3.95 -25.24 -32.61
N GLY A 300 3.40 -24.30 -33.40
CA GLY A 300 2.81 -24.53 -34.70
C GLY A 300 1.33 -24.94 -34.66
N GLU A 301 0.72 -25.12 -33.48
CA GLU A 301 -0.73 -25.31 -33.40
C GLU A 301 -1.45 -24.03 -33.81
N SER A 302 -2.56 -24.19 -34.53
CA SER A 302 -3.36 -23.09 -35.08
C SER A 302 -4.84 -23.39 -34.94
N GLY A 303 -5.66 -22.35 -34.84
CA GLY A 303 -7.09 -22.52 -34.75
C GLY A 303 -7.85 -21.21 -34.56
N PRO A 304 -9.19 -21.32 -34.46
CA PRO A 304 -10.04 -20.16 -34.29
C PRO A 304 -9.80 -19.50 -32.93
N HIS A 305 -9.93 -18.19 -32.89
CA HIS A 305 -9.79 -17.37 -31.70
C HIS A 305 -10.86 -16.28 -31.67
N THR A 306 -10.99 -15.62 -30.52
CA THR A 306 -11.94 -14.52 -30.32
C THR A 306 -11.18 -13.26 -29.93
N PRO A 307 -10.91 -12.36 -30.89
CA PRO A 307 -10.22 -11.09 -30.58
C PRO A 307 -11.17 -10.09 -29.90
N THR A 308 -10.61 -9.24 -29.07
CA THR A 308 -11.32 -8.18 -28.37
C THR A 308 -10.44 -6.95 -28.27
N LEU A 309 -10.95 -5.81 -28.71
CA LEU A 309 -10.34 -4.51 -28.50
C LEU A 309 -11.04 -3.81 -27.31
N THR A 310 -10.31 -3.56 -26.25
CA THR A 310 -10.87 -2.99 -25.03
C THR A 310 -10.33 -1.58 -24.83
N GLU A 311 -11.23 -0.59 -24.74
CA GLU A 311 -10.90 0.76 -24.31
C GLU A 311 -10.64 0.77 -22.81
N LYS A 312 -9.53 1.36 -22.41
CA LYS A 312 -9.13 1.60 -21.03
C LYS A 312 -8.71 3.05 -20.86
N TRP A 313 -8.75 3.53 -19.63
CA TRP A 313 -8.34 4.87 -19.30
C TRP A 313 -7.15 4.80 -18.33
N THR A 314 -6.20 5.71 -18.50
CA THR A 314 -5.14 5.90 -17.52
C THR A 314 -5.75 6.27 -16.18
N THR A 315 -5.12 5.87 -15.10
CA THR A 315 -5.59 6.15 -13.74
C THR A 315 -4.54 6.97 -13.00
N PRO A 316 -4.97 7.90 -12.12
CA PRO A 316 -4.02 8.65 -11.33
C PRO A 316 -3.19 7.72 -10.42
N PRO A 317 -2.01 8.14 -10.01
CA PRO A 317 -1.24 7.40 -9.02
C PRO A 317 -2.04 7.28 -7.72
N LYS A 318 -1.77 6.21 -6.95
CA LYS A 318 -2.48 6.00 -5.68
C LYS A 318 -1.95 6.95 -4.61
N TYR A 319 -2.84 7.37 -3.70
CA TYR A 319 -2.44 8.07 -2.48
C TYR A 319 -1.44 7.24 -1.69
N TYR A 320 -0.57 7.89 -0.97
CA TYR A 320 0.26 7.18 -0.01
C TYR A 320 -0.60 6.55 1.09
N THR A 321 -0.24 5.33 1.47
CA THR A 321 -0.58 4.71 2.75
C THR A 321 0.63 4.86 3.68
N GLU A 322 0.51 4.57 4.97
CA GLU A 322 1.69 4.56 5.84
C GLU A 322 2.75 3.56 5.36
N ALA A 323 2.33 2.40 4.86
CA ALA A 323 3.24 1.40 4.29
C ALA A 323 4.03 1.95 3.08
N THR A 324 3.34 2.59 2.12
CA THR A 324 3.99 3.13 0.92
C THR A 324 4.81 4.38 1.23
N LEU A 325 4.39 5.20 2.20
CA LEU A 325 5.16 6.35 2.67
C LEU A 325 6.44 5.92 3.37
N LEU A 326 6.39 4.93 4.26
CA LEU A 326 7.59 4.37 4.90
C LEU A 326 8.59 3.83 3.87
N ARG A 327 8.10 3.15 2.80
CA ARG A 327 8.94 2.71 1.70
C ARG A 327 9.52 3.88 0.90
N ALA A 328 8.73 4.93 0.64
CA ALA A 328 9.20 6.14 -0.01
C ALA A 328 10.31 6.84 0.82
N MET A 329 10.15 6.93 2.14
CA MET A 329 11.18 7.47 3.04
C MET A 329 12.44 6.61 3.02
N GLU A 330 12.31 5.28 3.04
CA GLU A 330 13.43 4.33 2.99
C GLU A 330 14.18 4.39 1.66
N THR A 331 13.46 4.55 0.56
CA THR A 331 14.05 4.60 -0.79
C THR A 331 14.11 6.02 -1.35
N ALA A 332 14.26 7.02 -0.48
CA ALA A 332 14.19 8.45 -0.84
C ALA A 332 15.24 8.88 -1.88
N GLY A 333 16.35 8.15 -2.00
CA GLY A 333 17.31 8.37 -3.07
C GLY A 333 16.73 8.26 -4.49
N LYS A 334 15.58 7.60 -4.68
CA LYS A 334 14.88 7.55 -5.97
C LYS A 334 14.29 8.89 -6.42
N PHE A 335 14.13 9.82 -5.49
CA PHE A 335 13.59 11.16 -5.74
C PHE A 335 14.72 12.20 -5.92
N VAL A 336 15.97 11.76 -6.02
CA VAL A 336 17.15 12.60 -6.13
C VAL A 336 17.86 12.30 -7.44
N ASP A 337 18.12 13.33 -8.25
CA ASP A 337 18.74 13.17 -9.57
C ASP A 337 20.25 12.99 -9.47
N ASP A 338 20.91 13.66 -8.53
CA ASP A 338 22.36 13.52 -8.32
C ASP A 338 22.74 12.13 -7.83
N GLU A 339 23.62 11.46 -8.56
CA GLU A 339 24.02 10.08 -8.30
C GLU A 339 24.79 9.94 -6.97
N THR A 340 25.58 10.93 -6.59
CA THR A 340 26.37 10.90 -5.34
C THR A 340 25.46 11.07 -4.12
N LEU A 341 24.46 11.96 -4.20
CA LEU A 341 23.46 12.14 -3.16
C LEU A 341 22.52 10.93 -3.08
N ARG A 342 22.17 10.35 -4.24
CA ARG A 342 21.41 9.08 -4.32
C ARG A 342 22.15 7.95 -3.61
N ALA A 343 23.45 7.84 -3.82
CA ALA A 343 24.29 6.86 -3.14
C ALA A 343 24.37 7.11 -1.63
N ALA A 344 24.43 8.38 -1.19
CA ALA A 344 24.41 8.74 0.22
C ALA A 344 23.10 8.35 0.92
N LEU A 345 21.97 8.44 0.22
CA LEU A 345 20.64 8.08 0.72
C LEU A 345 20.32 6.58 0.62
N LYS A 346 21.15 5.80 -0.07
CA LYS A 346 20.85 4.39 -0.36
C LYS A 346 20.71 3.52 0.89
N GLU A 347 21.46 3.82 1.93
CA GLU A 347 21.48 3.02 3.16
C GLU A 347 20.30 3.33 4.07
N ASN A 348 20.01 4.63 4.28
CA ASN A 348 19.06 5.06 5.31
C ASN A 348 17.84 5.81 4.77
N GLY A 349 17.85 6.25 3.52
CA GLY A 349 16.80 7.12 2.99
C GLY A 349 16.70 8.44 3.76
N ILE A 350 15.48 8.91 4.02
CA ILE A 350 15.23 10.04 4.93
C ILE A 350 14.65 9.55 6.25
N GLY A 351 15.24 9.99 7.34
CA GLY A 351 14.90 9.58 8.70
C GLY A 351 15.33 8.14 9.03
N ARG A 352 15.84 7.95 10.24
CA ARG A 352 16.16 6.60 10.72
C ARG A 352 14.87 5.80 10.95
N PRO A 353 14.88 4.45 10.79
CA PRO A 353 13.72 3.60 11.02
C PRO A 353 13.00 3.90 12.35
N SER A 354 13.76 4.13 13.43
CA SER A 354 13.22 4.43 14.76
C SER A 354 12.49 5.77 14.87
N SER A 355 12.73 6.73 13.96
CA SER A 355 12.14 8.08 14.00
C SER A 355 10.98 8.28 13.03
N ARG A 356 10.87 7.46 11.97
CA ARG A 356 9.87 7.63 10.90
C ARG A 356 8.44 7.61 11.41
N ALA A 357 8.11 6.69 12.32
CA ALA A 357 6.79 6.63 12.95
C ALA A 357 6.43 7.93 13.66
N GLY A 358 7.34 8.45 14.48
CA GLY A 358 7.14 9.71 15.20
C GLY A 358 7.02 10.93 14.28
N ILE A 359 7.73 10.93 13.13
CA ILE A 359 7.61 11.97 12.11
C ILE A 359 6.20 11.94 11.49
N ILE A 360 5.72 10.77 11.07
CA ILE A 360 4.39 10.61 10.50
C ILE A 360 3.31 11.04 11.52
N GLU A 361 3.43 10.61 12.78
CA GLU A 361 2.50 11.03 13.83
C GLU A 361 2.54 12.53 14.09
N THR A 362 3.72 13.16 13.96
CA THR A 362 3.83 14.62 14.08
C THR A 362 3.05 15.33 12.98
N LEU A 363 3.07 14.81 11.73
CA LEU A 363 2.26 15.37 10.64
C LEU A 363 0.75 15.29 10.95
N PHE A 364 0.28 14.20 11.58
CA PHE A 364 -1.10 14.09 12.05
C PHE A 364 -1.41 15.06 13.20
N LYS A 365 -0.57 15.11 14.23
CA LYS A 365 -0.74 16.00 15.41
C LYS A 365 -0.73 17.48 15.03
N ARG A 366 -0.02 17.84 13.97
CA ARG A 366 0.01 19.21 13.41
C ARG A 366 -1.11 19.49 12.42
N HIS A 367 -1.98 18.51 12.15
CA HIS A 367 -3.07 18.59 11.17
C HIS A 367 -2.58 18.91 9.74
N TYR A 368 -1.35 18.57 9.39
CA TYR A 368 -0.84 18.70 8.03
C TYR A 368 -1.39 17.64 7.10
N ILE A 369 -1.69 16.47 7.66
CA ILE A 369 -2.27 15.33 6.98
C ILE A 369 -3.43 14.75 7.79
N ARG A 370 -4.31 14.02 7.11
CA ARG A 370 -5.38 13.25 7.72
C ARG A 370 -5.45 11.85 7.10
N ARG A 371 -6.01 10.92 7.85
CA ARG A 371 -6.21 9.55 7.37
C ARG A 371 -7.63 9.40 6.82
N GLU A 372 -7.75 8.96 5.56
CA GLU A 372 -9.00 8.51 4.97
C GLU A 372 -8.92 7.02 4.64
N ARG A 373 -9.52 6.18 5.45
CA ARG A 373 -9.31 4.72 5.42
C ARG A 373 -7.83 4.40 5.61
N LYS A 374 -7.15 3.86 4.56
CA LYS A 374 -5.71 3.60 4.55
C LYS A 374 -4.89 4.75 3.95
N ASN A 375 -5.56 5.68 3.24
CA ASN A 375 -4.89 6.74 2.49
C ASN A 375 -4.50 7.92 3.39
N LEU A 376 -3.34 8.48 3.11
CA LEU A 376 -2.82 9.71 3.69
C LEU A 376 -3.17 10.87 2.76
N ILE A 377 -3.94 11.82 3.26
CA ILE A 377 -4.44 12.98 2.51
C ILE A 377 -3.86 14.23 3.13
N ALA A 378 -3.27 15.11 2.32
CA ALA A 378 -2.86 16.42 2.78
C ALA A 378 -4.07 17.30 3.12
N THR A 379 -3.95 18.09 4.16
CA THR A 379 -4.95 19.11 4.53
C THR A 379 -4.60 20.45 3.88
N ALA A 380 -5.50 21.43 3.94
CA ALA A 380 -5.22 22.79 3.50
C ALA A 380 -3.96 23.34 4.22
N THR A 381 -3.84 23.15 5.53
CA THR A 381 -2.66 23.54 6.31
C THR A 381 -1.37 22.92 5.75
N GLY A 382 -1.40 21.61 5.45
CA GLY A 382 -0.23 20.91 4.94
C GLY A 382 0.17 21.36 3.54
N ILE A 383 -0.81 21.58 2.66
CA ILE A 383 -0.57 22.05 1.28
C ILE A 383 0.02 23.46 1.31
N GLU A 384 -0.63 24.39 2.02
CA GLU A 384 -0.20 25.77 2.11
C GLU A 384 1.17 25.92 2.78
N LEU A 385 1.48 25.05 3.79
CA LEU A 385 2.80 25.03 4.41
C LEU A 385 3.90 24.71 3.39
N ILE A 386 3.69 23.72 2.52
CA ILE A 386 4.66 23.40 1.46
C ILE A 386 4.75 24.52 0.42
N ASP A 387 3.63 25.20 0.13
CA ASP A 387 3.57 26.27 -0.88
C ASP A 387 4.24 27.58 -0.43
N ILE A 388 4.33 27.83 0.89
CA ILE A 388 5.02 29.03 1.42
C ILE A 388 6.52 28.81 1.63
N ILE A 389 7.01 27.58 1.59
CA ILE A 389 8.44 27.28 1.68
C ILE A 389 9.05 27.53 0.29
N HIS A 390 9.83 28.62 0.15
CA HIS A 390 10.51 28.97 -1.10
C HIS A 390 11.81 28.21 -1.28
N GLU A 391 12.48 27.82 -0.18
CA GLU A 391 13.71 27.03 -0.21
C GLU A 391 13.43 25.59 -0.61
N GLU A 392 13.72 25.23 -1.87
CA GLU A 392 13.44 23.91 -2.42
C GLU A 392 14.16 22.78 -1.67
N LEU A 393 15.38 23.04 -1.19
CA LEU A 393 16.13 22.03 -0.42
C LEU A 393 15.42 21.61 0.87
N LEU A 394 14.64 22.49 1.49
CA LEU A 394 13.84 22.12 2.67
C LEU A 394 12.69 21.16 2.36
N LYS A 395 12.22 21.16 1.12
CA LYS A 395 11.12 20.31 0.65
C LYS A 395 11.62 19.03 0.00
N SER A 396 12.89 18.97 -0.38
CA SER A 396 13.48 17.85 -1.10
C SER A 396 14.22 16.87 -0.15
N CYS A 397 14.43 15.65 -0.63
CA CYS A 397 15.26 14.68 0.05
C CYS A 397 16.76 14.98 -0.09
N GLU A 398 17.14 15.89 -1.00
CA GLU A 398 18.53 16.22 -1.33
C GLU A 398 19.30 16.79 -0.16
N LEU A 399 18.65 17.65 0.65
CA LEU A 399 19.28 18.22 1.85
C LEU A 399 19.79 17.12 2.78
N THR A 400 19.00 16.05 2.96
CA THR A 400 19.43 14.89 3.74
C THR A 400 20.63 14.19 3.08
N GLY A 401 20.60 14.01 1.76
CA GLY A 401 21.72 13.42 1.01
C GLY A 401 23.01 14.24 1.15
N ILE A 402 22.91 15.56 1.03
CA ILE A 402 24.04 16.49 1.19
C ILE A 402 24.64 16.35 2.60
N TRP A 403 23.81 16.36 3.63
CA TRP A 403 24.29 16.23 5.01
C TRP A 403 24.89 14.86 5.29
N GLU A 404 24.26 13.77 4.89
CA GLU A 404 24.79 12.42 5.07
C GLU A 404 26.13 12.23 4.37
N LYS A 405 26.28 12.79 3.15
CA LYS A 405 27.58 12.78 2.44
C LYS A 405 28.65 13.54 3.23
N LYS A 406 28.36 14.78 3.65
CA LYS A 406 29.33 15.60 4.44
C LYS A 406 29.67 14.94 5.77
N LEU A 407 28.71 14.33 6.47
CA LEU A 407 28.95 13.62 7.72
C LEU A 407 29.87 12.41 7.52
N ARG A 408 29.73 11.66 6.42
CA ARG A 408 30.66 10.59 6.05
C ARG A 408 32.05 11.12 5.71
N ASP A 409 32.12 12.24 5.00
CA ASP A 409 33.39 12.87 4.69
C ASP A 409 34.11 13.34 5.96
N ILE A 410 33.37 13.84 6.98
CA ILE A 410 33.91 14.15 8.31
C ILE A 410 34.43 12.88 9.01
N GLU A 411 33.66 11.80 9.01
CA GLU A 411 34.04 10.51 9.59
C GLU A 411 35.33 9.99 8.96
N HIS A 412 35.48 10.14 7.65
CA HIS A 412 36.69 9.76 6.91
C HIS A 412 37.81 10.81 6.90
N LYS A 413 37.65 11.90 7.69
CA LYS A 413 38.63 13.01 7.79
C LYS A 413 38.92 13.70 6.45
N LYS A 414 37.94 13.75 5.56
CA LYS A 414 38.01 14.42 4.25
C LYS A 414 37.36 15.80 4.25
N TYR A 415 36.62 16.10 5.29
CA TYR A 415 35.88 17.37 5.46
C TYR A 415 35.88 17.77 6.95
N GLU A 416 35.95 19.08 7.22
CA GLU A 416 36.03 19.58 8.59
C GLU A 416 34.63 19.83 9.19
N ALA A 417 34.43 19.36 10.43
CA ALA A 417 33.16 19.54 11.13
C ALA A 417 32.81 21.03 11.35
N ALA A 418 33.82 21.88 11.50
CA ALA A 418 33.63 23.33 11.66
C ALA A 418 33.05 23.96 10.39
N ASP A 419 33.50 23.52 9.20
CA ASP A 419 33.00 24.02 7.93
C ASP A 419 31.53 23.61 7.72
N PHE A 420 31.20 22.36 8.06
CA PHE A 420 29.80 21.92 8.05
C PHE A 420 28.87 22.81 8.91
N ILE A 421 29.32 23.16 10.10
CA ILE A 421 28.52 24.00 11.01
C ILE A 421 28.45 25.45 10.48
N ASN A 422 29.49 25.97 9.87
CA ASN A 422 29.52 27.32 9.32
C ASN A 422 28.60 27.44 8.09
N GLU A 423 28.65 26.47 7.17
CA GLU A 423 27.71 26.41 6.03
C GLU A 423 26.25 26.29 6.49
N LEU A 424 25.99 25.47 7.52
CA LEU A 424 24.66 25.33 8.09
C LEU A 424 24.16 26.66 8.68
N LYS A 425 25.02 27.41 9.40
CA LYS A 425 24.67 28.74 9.91
C LYS A 425 24.35 29.70 8.77
N GLN A 426 25.14 29.66 7.69
CA GLN A 426 24.90 30.47 6.51
C GLN A 426 23.55 30.13 5.89
N GLN A 427 23.26 28.85 5.64
CA GLN A 427 21.98 28.38 5.10
C GLN A 427 20.79 28.83 5.96
N VAL A 428 20.87 28.68 7.29
CA VAL A 428 19.82 29.15 8.19
C VAL A 428 19.66 30.67 8.10
N THR A 429 20.75 31.42 7.98
CA THR A 429 20.72 32.87 7.82
C THR A 429 20.04 33.30 6.52
N GLU A 430 20.35 32.64 5.43
CA GLU A 430 19.70 32.86 4.12
C GLU A 430 18.19 32.62 4.20
N ILE A 431 17.76 31.49 4.76
CA ILE A 431 16.34 31.17 5.00
C ILE A 431 15.66 32.28 5.83
N VAL A 432 16.33 32.78 6.87
CA VAL A 432 15.77 33.85 7.69
C VAL A 432 15.57 35.12 6.89
N TYR A 433 16.57 35.53 6.11
CA TYR A 433 16.46 36.74 5.30
C TYR A 433 15.40 36.63 4.19
N ASP A 434 15.30 35.48 3.53
CA ASP A 434 14.30 35.27 2.47
C ASP A 434 12.88 35.33 3.01
N VAL A 435 12.63 34.69 4.14
CA VAL A 435 11.31 34.75 4.78
C VAL A 435 10.99 36.14 5.31
N LEU A 436 11.97 36.87 5.89
CA LEU A 436 11.75 38.26 6.33
C LEU A 436 11.43 39.20 5.20
N ARG A 437 12.05 39.04 4.01
CA ARG A 437 11.81 39.81 2.80
C ARG A 437 10.46 39.55 2.13
N ASP A 438 9.82 38.41 2.45
CA ASP A 438 8.50 38.09 1.90
C ASP A 438 7.44 39.09 2.42
N ASN A 439 6.94 39.93 1.52
CA ASN A 439 5.89 40.92 1.78
C ASN A 439 4.50 40.48 1.33
N SER A 440 4.31 39.18 1.05
CA SER A 440 3.05 38.65 0.53
C SER A 440 1.86 38.67 1.53
N ASN A 441 2.12 38.94 2.80
CA ASN A 441 1.13 38.88 3.88
C ASN A 441 0.32 37.56 3.95
N ARG A 442 0.84 36.49 3.35
CA ARG A 442 0.20 35.18 3.34
C ARG A 442 0.08 34.63 4.78
N ARG A 443 -0.99 33.92 5.02
CA ARG A 443 -1.22 33.19 6.26
C ARG A 443 -1.66 31.78 5.96
N VAL A 444 -1.15 30.81 6.71
CA VAL A 444 -1.51 29.40 6.54
C VAL A 444 -2.86 29.14 7.19
N THR A 445 -3.76 28.53 6.45
CA THR A 445 -5.09 28.12 6.93
C THR A 445 -4.96 27.13 8.07
N ILE A 446 -5.74 27.31 9.14
CA ILE A 446 -5.79 26.39 10.26
C ILE A 446 -6.82 25.30 9.98
N THR A 447 -6.37 24.07 9.87
CA THR A 447 -7.26 22.91 9.87
C THR A 447 -7.50 22.46 11.31
N THR A 448 -8.76 22.48 11.74
CA THR A 448 -9.15 22.07 13.10
C THR A 448 -9.67 20.63 13.13
N ASP A 449 -9.76 20.03 14.30
CA ASP A 449 -10.41 18.72 14.50
C ASP A 449 -11.87 18.71 14.05
N GLU A 450 -12.55 19.85 14.15
CA GLU A 450 -13.93 20.00 13.66
C GLU A 450 -14.01 19.96 12.13
N ASP A 451 -13.03 20.57 11.43
CA ASP A 451 -12.97 20.53 9.98
C ASP A 451 -12.67 19.11 9.49
N LEU A 452 -11.80 18.38 10.18
CA LEU A 452 -11.52 16.98 9.91
C LEU A 452 -12.76 16.10 10.14
N LYS A 453 -13.57 16.38 11.16
CA LYS A 453 -14.85 15.68 11.42
C LYS A 453 -15.90 16.01 10.37
N LYS A 454 -16.01 17.28 9.93
CA LYS A 454 -16.94 17.73 8.87
C LYS A 454 -16.57 17.10 7.52
N ALA A 455 -15.30 17.02 7.17
CA ALA A 455 -14.82 16.36 5.96
C ALA A 455 -15.18 14.85 5.91
N LYS A 456 -15.11 14.15 7.04
CA LYS A 456 -15.59 12.76 7.16
C LYS A 456 -17.10 12.65 6.92
N LYS A 457 -17.91 13.57 7.45
CA LYS A 457 -19.37 13.57 7.26
C LYS A 457 -19.81 13.89 5.83
N LYS A 458 -19.16 14.83 5.13
CA LYS A 458 -19.48 15.16 3.73
C LYS A 458 -19.27 13.98 2.77
N LYS A 459 -18.22 13.15 2.95
CA LYS A 459 -17.99 11.96 2.09
C LYS A 459 -18.98 10.81 2.35
N THR A 460 -19.57 10.72 3.54
CA THR A 460 -20.62 9.73 3.81
C THR A 460 -21.99 10.15 3.27
N ALA A 461 -22.18 11.44 2.94
CA ALA A 461 -23.43 12.03 2.46
C ALA A 461 -23.46 12.29 0.94
N ALA A 462 -22.36 12.09 0.21
CA ALA A 462 -22.35 12.26 -1.24
C ALA A 462 -23.08 11.10 -1.93
N PRO A 463 -24.07 11.36 -2.82
CA PRO A 463 -24.76 10.31 -3.56
C PRO A 463 -23.75 9.61 -4.48
N LYS A 464 -23.75 8.27 -4.47
CA LYS A 464 -23.03 7.47 -5.46
C LYS A 464 -23.51 7.89 -6.85
N LYS A 465 -22.67 8.60 -7.62
CA LYS A 465 -22.92 8.79 -9.05
C LYS A 465 -23.04 7.42 -9.71
N ALA A 466 -24.20 7.19 -10.31
CA ALA A 466 -24.51 5.99 -11.04
C ALA A 466 -23.49 5.81 -12.16
N ALA A 467 -22.88 4.63 -12.23
CA ALA A 467 -22.13 4.18 -13.39
C ALA A 467 -23.08 4.14 -14.58
N ALA A 468 -22.76 4.86 -15.64
CA ALA A 468 -23.51 4.85 -16.88
C ALA A 468 -23.55 3.43 -17.46
N LYS A 469 -24.72 2.86 -17.56
CA LYS A 469 -24.98 1.68 -18.37
C LYS A 469 -24.90 2.12 -19.83
N SER A 470 -23.92 1.63 -20.57
CA SER A 470 -23.95 1.65 -22.03
C SER A 470 -25.00 0.65 -22.49
N ALA A 471 -26.09 1.14 -23.05
CA ALA A 471 -27.10 0.34 -23.71
C ALA A 471 -26.62 -0.01 -25.13
N ALA A 472 -26.58 -1.27 -25.42
CA ALA A 472 -26.50 -1.77 -26.78
C ALA A 472 -27.88 -1.60 -27.46
N THR A 473 -27.94 -0.80 -28.50
CA THR A 473 -29.07 -0.66 -29.41
C THR A 473 -29.03 -1.76 -30.44
N SER A 474 -30.04 -2.62 -30.47
CA SER A 474 -30.41 -3.35 -31.68
C SER A 474 -31.82 -2.90 -32.11
N SER A 475 -31.88 -2.34 -33.29
CA SER A 475 -33.06 -1.88 -33.99
C SER A 475 -33.91 -3.04 -34.50
N THR A 476 -35.23 -3.01 -34.32
CA THR A 476 -36.19 -3.45 -35.35
C THR A 476 -37.52 -2.71 -35.14
N ALA A 477 -38.00 -2.19 -36.21
CA ALA A 477 -39.23 -1.41 -36.34
C ALA A 477 -40.48 -2.30 -36.37
N SER A 478 -41.60 -1.83 -35.83
CA SER A 478 -42.84 -1.61 -36.59
C SER A 478 -44.07 -1.27 -35.72
N THR A 479 -44.59 -0.14 -36.06
CA THR A 479 -46.02 0.27 -36.28
C THR A 479 -47.12 0.14 -35.21
N LYS A 480 -47.63 1.36 -34.88
CA LYS A 480 -49.04 1.86 -34.78
C LYS A 480 -50.03 1.26 -33.77
N ASN A 481 -50.60 1.97 -32.91
CA ASN A 481 -51.73 2.89 -32.92
C ASN A 481 -52.33 3.16 -31.54
N ALA A 482 -52.47 4.42 -31.25
CA ALA A 482 -53.62 5.17 -30.72
C ALA A 482 -54.43 4.75 -29.46
N ALA A 483 -54.50 5.72 -28.59
CA ALA A 483 -55.68 6.25 -27.87
C ALA A 483 -56.05 5.71 -26.49
N ALA A 484 -56.26 6.73 -25.61
CA ALA A 484 -57.15 6.83 -24.47
C ALA A 484 -56.57 6.60 -23.04
N SER A 485 -56.41 7.72 -22.36
CA SER A 485 -56.47 7.79 -20.88
C SER A 485 -57.88 7.39 -20.41
N PRO A 486 -58.06 6.81 -19.23
CA PRO A 486 -58.20 7.60 -18.03
C PRO A 486 -57.55 7.04 -16.74
N GLN A 487 -57.34 7.93 -15.79
CA GLN A 487 -57.02 7.73 -14.38
C GLN A 487 -58.10 6.95 -13.62
N PRO A 488 -57.85 6.63 -12.30
CA PRO A 488 -56.69 6.13 -11.56
C PRO A 488 -57.03 4.78 -10.89
N ALA A 489 -56.03 3.96 -10.64
CA ALA A 489 -56.18 2.81 -9.75
C ALA A 489 -55.13 2.88 -8.65
N THR A 490 -55.60 2.95 -7.44
CA THR A 490 -54.92 2.81 -6.17
C THR A 490 -54.02 1.57 -6.15
N SER A 491 -52.72 1.77 -5.95
CA SER A 491 -51.83 0.68 -5.62
C SER A 491 -51.99 0.27 -4.16
N GLU A 492 -52.47 -0.93 -3.93
CA GLU A 492 -52.46 -1.57 -2.62
C GLU A 492 -51.02 -1.66 -2.06
N PRO A 493 -50.80 -1.42 -0.74
CA PRO A 493 -49.49 -1.54 -0.12
C PRO A 493 -49.07 -3.00 -0.05
N SER A 494 -47.81 -3.26 -0.41
CA SER A 494 -47.18 -4.58 -0.25
C SER A 494 -47.26 -5.01 1.22
N ALA A 495 -47.61 -6.27 1.48
CA ALA A 495 -47.94 -6.84 2.80
C ALA A 495 -46.83 -6.69 3.88
N ASP A 496 -45.60 -6.31 3.51
CA ASP A 496 -44.45 -6.20 4.42
C ASP A 496 -44.31 -4.83 5.11
N ASP A 497 -44.87 -3.75 4.57
CA ASP A 497 -44.80 -2.43 5.21
C ASP A 497 -45.86 -2.23 6.31
N SER A 498 -46.85 -3.13 6.42
CA SER A 498 -47.92 -3.09 7.44
C SER A 498 -47.41 -3.33 8.87
N ILE A 499 -46.21 -3.88 9.04
CA ILE A 499 -45.64 -4.14 10.38
C ILE A 499 -44.87 -2.93 10.95
N ILE A 500 -44.61 -1.90 10.14
CA ILE A 500 -43.88 -0.70 10.61
C ILE A 500 -44.77 0.07 11.60
N GLY A 501 -44.17 0.47 12.74
CA GLY A 501 -44.89 1.18 13.80
C GLY A 501 -45.61 0.29 14.79
N THR A 502 -45.73 -1.02 14.54
CA THR A 502 -46.34 -1.96 15.50
C THR A 502 -45.41 -2.26 16.67
N THR A 503 -45.94 -2.67 17.81
CA THR A 503 -45.16 -3.02 18.99
C THR A 503 -44.29 -4.25 18.71
N CYS A 504 -43.03 -4.19 19.09
CA CYS A 504 -42.08 -5.30 18.88
C CYS A 504 -42.50 -6.56 19.62
N PRO A 505 -42.67 -7.71 18.93
CA PRO A 505 -43.15 -8.94 19.56
C PRO A 505 -42.09 -9.61 20.49
N VAL A 506 -40.81 -9.22 20.40
CA VAL A 506 -39.76 -9.78 21.22
C VAL A 506 -39.59 -9.07 22.55
N CYS A 507 -39.65 -7.73 22.57
CA CYS A 507 -39.39 -6.98 23.81
C CYS A 507 -40.64 -6.26 24.37
N GLY A 508 -41.72 -6.16 23.61
CA GLY A 508 -42.99 -5.49 24.03
C GLY A 508 -42.85 -3.98 24.35
N LYS A 509 -41.66 -3.40 24.23
CA LYS A 509 -41.36 -2.01 24.65
C LYS A 509 -40.97 -1.08 23.49
N GLY A 510 -40.49 -1.62 22.39
CA GLY A 510 -40.10 -0.86 21.21
C GLY A 510 -41.07 -1.05 20.06
N THR A 511 -40.99 -0.21 19.03
CA THR A 511 -41.79 -0.31 17.80
C THR A 511 -40.94 -0.84 16.66
N ILE A 512 -41.53 -1.52 15.68
CA ILE A 512 -40.85 -2.00 14.49
C ILE A 512 -40.54 -0.83 13.56
N ILE A 513 -39.27 -0.68 13.19
CA ILE A 513 -38.80 0.36 12.29
C ILE A 513 -38.14 -0.27 11.07
N LYS A 514 -38.25 0.38 9.90
CA LYS A 514 -37.59 -0.05 8.65
C LYS A 514 -36.13 0.40 8.66
N GLY A 515 -35.20 -0.54 8.70
CA GLY A 515 -33.76 -0.31 8.55
C GLY A 515 -33.34 -0.32 7.09
N LYS A 516 -32.03 -0.32 6.83
CA LYS A 516 -31.49 -0.35 5.46
C LYS A 516 -31.58 -1.73 4.78
N THR A 517 -31.64 -2.79 5.54
CA THR A 517 -31.57 -4.19 5.06
C THR A 517 -32.59 -5.11 5.72
N ALA A 518 -33.33 -4.63 6.72
CA ALA A 518 -34.29 -5.42 7.49
C ALA A 518 -35.17 -4.53 8.33
N TYR A 519 -36.33 -5.06 8.76
CA TYR A 519 -37.12 -4.49 9.84
C TYR A 519 -36.46 -4.82 11.18
N GLY A 520 -36.40 -3.86 12.10
CA GLY A 520 -35.79 -4.03 13.42
C GLY A 520 -36.60 -3.33 14.51
N CYS A 521 -36.25 -3.60 15.76
CA CYS A 521 -36.90 -2.95 16.90
C CYS A 521 -36.23 -1.60 17.23
N SER A 522 -36.97 -0.54 17.49
CA SER A 522 -36.46 0.76 17.95
C SER A 522 -35.67 0.67 19.27
N ASN A 523 -35.94 -0.38 20.08
CA ASN A 523 -35.27 -0.63 21.35
C ASN A 523 -34.02 -1.51 21.24
N TRP A 524 -33.42 -1.61 20.04
CA TRP A 524 -32.23 -2.43 19.78
C TRP A 524 -30.99 -2.00 20.60
N LYS A 525 -30.86 -0.72 20.92
CA LYS A 525 -29.76 -0.19 21.76
C LYS A 525 -29.81 -0.70 23.20
N ASN A 526 -30.96 -1.14 23.66
CA ASN A 526 -31.22 -1.69 25.00
C ASN A 526 -31.33 -3.23 24.95
N GLY A 527 -30.75 -3.87 23.96
CA GLY A 527 -30.57 -5.33 23.89
C GLY A 527 -31.70 -6.10 23.18
N CYS A 528 -32.67 -5.45 22.49
CA CYS A 528 -33.67 -6.17 21.72
C CYS A 528 -33.07 -6.72 20.40
N THR A 529 -33.19 -8.02 20.17
CA THR A 529 -32.64 -8.74 19.02
C THR A 529 -33.62 -8.93 17.85
N TYR A 530 -34.81 -8.34 17.91
CA TYR A 530 -35.78 -8.49 16.83
C TYR A 530 -35.26 -7.95 15.49
N ARG A 531 -35.19 -8.83 14.49
CA ARG A 531 -34.80 -8.46 13.13
C ARG A 531 -35.42 -9.42 12.12
N VAL A 532 -36.10 -8.85 11.09
CA VAL A 532 -36.72 -9.58 9.99
C VAL A 532 -36.18 -9.01 8.67
N ALA A 533 -35.62 -9.84 7.82
CA ALA A 533 -35.09 -9.42 6.51
C ALA A 533 -36.25 -8.97 5.60
N PHE A 534 -36.00 -8.05 4.69
CA PHE A 534 -36.94 -7.74 3.61
C PHE A 534 -37.09 -8.98 2.71
N LYS A 535 -38.33 -9.34 2.37
CA LYS A 535 -38.61 -10.38 1.38
C LYS A 535 -38.36 -9.88 -0.02
#